data_9ebf5823242d667e54ba0d89a47739d4
#
_entry.id   9ebf5823242d667e54ba0d89a47739d4
#
_cell.length_a   1.000
_cell.length_b   1.000
_cell.length_c   1.000
_cell.angle_alpha   90.00
_cell.angle_beta   90.00
_cell.angle_gamma   90.00
#
_symmetry.space_group_name_H-M   'P 1'
#
loop_
_entity.id
_entity.type
_entity.pdbx_description
1 polymer ?
#
loop_
_entity_poly.entity_id
_entity_poly.type
_entity_poly.pdbx_seq_one_letter_code
_entity_poly.pdbx_strand_id
1 'polypeptide(L)'
;MRRGAGLLALALAAGACSSGTDDARTPEPTTTVAVAPVEADGPAVNVTPSLPAEPKVAYYPLPAGSRPHDVAPAPDGSVWYTAQSIGELGRLDPATGAVTSVKLGAGSAPHGVIAGPDGAAWVTDSGLNAIVRVDGRTNEVRRFPLPAGTRNVNMNTAVFGRDGILWFTGQSGFYGRVDPRSGDVDVFGAPRGAGPYGITATPAGEVYYASLAGSHIARIDTASGEATPIDPPTARQGARRVWSDSTGKIWVSEWNAGQVSVFDPATGNWREWKLPGSRPQAYAVYVDDKDQVWLSDFGANALVMFDPRTEQFRSFPSDAPSASVRQILGRPGEVWGAESGADRLVVVRGA
;
A
#
# COMPACT_ATOMS: atom_id res chain seq x y z
N MET A 1 -44.52 19.49 25.83
CA MET A 1 -43.54 18.55 26.39
C MET A 1 -42.50 18.24 25.34
N ARG A 2 -41.30 18.84 25.45
CA ARG A 2 -40.21 18.69 24.51
C ARG A 2 -39.36 17.48 24.90
N ARG A 3 -39.09 16.56 23.99
CA ARG A 3 -38.06 15.54 24.16
C ARG A 3 -36.93 15.81 23.16
N GLY A 4 -35.74 16.11 23.69
CA GLY A 4 -34.54 16.35 22.93
C GLY A 4 -33.96 15.04 22.43
N ALA A 5 -33.51 15.05 21.17
CA ALA A 5 -32.69 14.00 20.59
C ALA A 5 -31.21 14.39 20.78
N GLY A 6 -30.47 13.59 21.53
CA GLY A 6 -29.02 13.73 21.67
C GLY A 6 -28.33 13.16 20.44
N LEU A 7 -27.66 14.01 19.69
CA LEU A 7 -26.68 13.59 18.67
C LEU A 7 -25.38 13.15 19.38
N LEU A 8 -25.03 11.91 19.23
CA LEU A 8 -23.70 11.40 19.58
C LEU A 8 -22.76 11.67 18.40
N ALA A 9 -21.91 12.67 18.52
CA ALA A 9 -20.89 12.97 17.53
C ALA A 9 -19.72 12.01 17.68
N LEU A 10 -19.51 11.18 16.68
CA LEU A 10 -18.31 10.32 16.58
C LEU A 10 -17.16 11.19 16.04
N ALA A 11 -16.19 11.52 16.89
CA ALA A 11 -15.01 12.26 16.49
C ALA A 11 -14.08 11.36 15.67
N LEU A 12 -14.05 11.55 14.35
CA LEU A 12 -12.94 11.08 13.51
C LEU A 12 -11.75 12.03 13.76
N ALA A 13 -10.69 11.51 14.33
CA ALA A 13 -9.40 12.21 14.38
C ALA A 13 -8.80 12.26 12.96
N ALA A 14 -9.15 13.29 12.21
CA ALA A 14 -8.43 13.72 11.03
C ALA A 14 -7.22 14.52 11.51
N GLY A 15 -6.00 13.99 11.33
CA GLY A 15 -4.78 14.75 11.54
C GLY A 15 -4.75 15.95 10.58
N ALA A 16 -4.98 17.13 11.13
CA ALA A 16 -4.88 18.38 10.39
C ALA A 16 -3.43 18.65 9.97
N CYS A 17 -3.18 18.82 8.68
CA CYS A 17 -1.99 19.47 8.17
C CYS A 17 -2.09 20.97 8.49
N SER A 18 -1.22 21.49 9.38
CA SER A 18 -1.05 22.91 9.57
C SER A 18 -0.35 23.50 8.33
N SER A 19 -0.97 24.50 7.73
CA SER A 19 -0.37 25.34 6.70
C SER A 19 0.74 26.20 7.30
N GLY A 20 1.99 25.89 6.98
CA GLY A 20 3.14 26.77 7.21
C GLY A 20 3.39 27.62 5.96
N THR A 21 3.61 28.90 6.20
CA THR A 21 3.83 29.97 5.21
C THR A 21 5.08 29.77 4.37
N ASP A 22 4.99 30.12 3.08
CA ASP A 22 6.05 30.16 2.08
C ASP A 22 7.29 30.93 2.53
N ASP A 23 8.45 30.26 2.42
CA ASP A 23 9.73 30.96 2.27
C ASP A 23 10.43 30.34 1.04
N ALA A 24 10.59 31.18 0.02
CA ALA A 24 11.21 30.83 -1.25
C ALA A 24 12.72 30.59 -1.05
N ARG A 25 13.15 29.33 -1.01
CA ARG A 25 14.57 28.96 -1.06
C ARG A 25 14.95 28.41 -2.43
N THR A 26 16.04 28.95 -2.93
CA THR A 26 16.77 28.53 -4.13
C THR A 26 17.08 27.04 -4.10
N PRO A 27 17.03 26.30 -5.22
CA PRO A 27 17.32 24.86 -5.22
C PRO A 27 18.80 24.61 -5.00
N GLU A 28 19.15 23.97 -3.89
CA GLU A 28 20.46 23.38 -3.67
C GLU A 28 20.60 22.04 -4.40
N PRO A 29 21.82 21.63 -4.76
CA PRO A 29 22.06 20.39 -5.50
C PRO A 29 21.68 19.15 -4.66
N THR A 30 21.13 18.16 -5.31
CA THR A 30 20.72 16.86 -4.74
C THR A 30 21.92 16.18 -4.05
N THR A 31 21.88 16.09 -2.73
CA THR A 31 22.90 15.36 -1.97
C THR A 31 22.55 13.88 -1.97
N THR A 32 23.40 13.06 -2.58
CA THR A 32 23.32 11.60 -2.49
C THR A 32 23.94 11.18 -1.16
N VAL A 33 23.13 10.66 -0.25
CA VAL A 33 23.59 10.10 1.02
C VAL A 33 23.70 8.59 0.87
N ALA A 34 24.91 8.06 0.84
CA ALA A 34 25.15 6.62 0.91
C ALA A 34 25.08 6.17 2.37
N VAL A 35 24.07 5.32 2.69
CA VAL A 35 23.92 4.71 4.01
C VAL A 35 24.05 3.21 3.86
N ALA A 36 24.99 2.59 4.58
CA ALA A 36 25.16 1.14 4.55
C ALA A 36 23.97 0.42 5.18
N PRO A 37 23.53 -0.73 4.63
CA PRO A 37 22.50 -1.54 5.25
C PRO A 37 22.95 -2.06 6.63
N VAL A 38 22.05 -2.01 7.60
CA VAL A 38 22.28 -2.62 8.92
C VAL A 38 21.62 -4.00 8.89
N GLU A 39 22.43 -5.06 8.94
CA GLU A 39 21.94 -6.42 9.16
C GLU A 39 21.81 -6.69 10.67
N ALA A 40 20.72 -7.32 11.07
CA ALA A 40 20.56 -7.78 12.44
C ALA A 40 21.27 -9.14 12.58
N ASP A 41 22.51 -9.14 13.06
CA ASP A 41 23.25 -10.38 13.37
C ASP A 41 22.78 -10.99 14.70
N GLY A 42 22.11 -12.14 14.61
CA GLY A 42 22.02 -13.06 15.74
C GLY A 42 23.21 -14.03 15.75
N PRO A 43 23.54 -14.69 16.89
CA PRO A 43 24.73 -15.52 17.02
C PRO A 43 24.72 -16.69 16.01
N ALA A 44 25.81 -16.81 15.23
CA ALA A 44 26.01 -17.83 14.22
C ALA A 44 26.04 -19.24 14.86
N VAL A 45 25.07 -20.06 14.50
CA VAL A 45 25.08 -21.50 14.82
C VAL A 45 25.40 -22.28 13.54
N ASN A 46 26.48 -23.05 13.55
CA ASN A 46 26.84 -23.99 12.49
C ASN A 46 25.75 -25.06 12.36
N VAL A 47 24.99 -25.08 11.27
CA VAL A 47 23.97 -26.08 11.01
C VAL A 47 24.22 -26.75 9.66
N THR A 48 24.21 -28.07 9.65
CA THR A 48 24.29 -28.98 8.50
C THR A 48 23.26 -28.62 7.41
N PRO A 49 23.58 -28.72 6.10
CA PRO A 49 22.77 -28.16 5.03
C PRO A 49 21.55 -29.02 4.71
N SER A 50 20.40 -28.70 5.26
CA SER A 50 19.09 -29.18 4.78
C SER A 50 17.85 -28.45 5.30
N LEU A 51 18.00 -27.34 6.04
CA LEU A 51 16.85 -26.51 6.38
C LEU A 51 16.83 -25.28 5.44
N PRO A 52 15.66 -24.84 4.97
CA PRO A 52 15.56 -23.56 4.26
C PRO A 52 16.14 -22.47 5.16
N ALA A 53 16.97 -21.61 4.57
CA ALA A 53 17.60 -20.52 5.30
C ALA A 53 16.50 -19.69 6.01
N GLU A 54 16.72 -19.36 7.29
CA GLU A 54 15.81 -18.50 8.02
C GLU A 54 15.67 -17.15 7.29
N PRO A 55 14.45 -16.63 7.09
CA PRO A 55 14.27 -15.31 6.50
C PRO A 55 15.01 -14.26 7.27
N LYS A 56 15.77 -13.40 6.55
CA LYS A 56 16.55 -12.30 7.12
C LYS A 56 15.79 -10.99 6.98
N VAL A 57 15.74 -10.22 8.08
CA VAL A 57 15.19 -8.85 8.08
C VAL A 57 16.33 -7.87 7.92
N ALA A 58 16.19 -6.90 7.02
CA ALA A 58 17.13 -5.79 6.87
C ALA A 58 16.38 -4.46 6.78
N TYR A 59 17.05 -3.38 7.19
CA TYR A 59 16.49 -2.04 7.24
C TYR A 59 17.35 -1.08 6.43
N TYR A 60 16.69 -0.16 5.71
CA TYR A 60 17.33 0.87 4.89
C TYR A 60 16.86 2.24 5.37
N PRO A 61 17.71 3.01 6.09
CA PRO A 61 17.38 4.36 6.51
C PRO A 61 17.10 5.27 5.31
N LEU A 62 16.13 6.14 5.45
CA LEU A 62 15.75 7.16 4.48
C LEU A 62 16.05 8.56 5.04
N PRO A 63 16.05 9.60 4.21
CA PRO A 63 16.17 10.98 4.70
C PRO A 63 15.13 11.29 5.76
N ALA A 64 15.57 11.94 6.84
CA ALA A 64 14.72 12.29 7.98
C ALA A 64 13.48 13.11 7.53
N GLY A 65 12.31 12.77 8.05
CA GLY A 65 11.06 13.40 7.71
C GLY A 65 10.40 12.87 6.44
N SER A 66 10.98 11.87 5.76
CA SER A 66 10.38 11.23 4.57
C SER A 66 9.02 10.62 4.87
N ARG A 67 8.87 10.01 6.06
CA ARG A 67 7.66 9.30 6.49
C ARG A 67 7.10 8.42 5.36
N PRO A 68 7.86 7.42 4.90
CA PRO A 68 7.50 6.63 3.73
C PRO A 68 6.12 5.99 3.94
N HIS A 69 5.28 6.04 2.89
CA HIS A 69 3.93 5.50 2.98
C HIS A 69 3.79 4.16 2.25
N ASP A 70 4.03 4.13 0.95
CA ASP A 70 3.99 2.93 0.13
C ASP A 70 5.36 2.63 -0.48
N VAL A 71 5.62 1.36 -0.79
CA VAL A 71 6.84 0.88 -1.48
C VAL A 71 6.48 0.14 -2.75
N ALA A 72 7.39 0.16 -3.74
CA ALA A 72 7.26 -0.65 -4.95
C ALA A 72 8.63 -1.11 -5.45
N PRO A 73 9.00 -2.39 -5.27
CA PRO A 73 10.17 -2.96 -5.93
C PRO A 73 10.07 -2.81 -7.45
N ALA A 74 11.12 -2.27 -8.07
CA ALA A 74 11.19 -2.03 -9.50
C ALA A 74 11.92 -3.17 -10.21
N PRO A 75 11.67 -3.39 -11.54
CA PRO A 75 12.32 -4.44 -12.32
C PRO A 75 13.85 -4.31 -12.43
N ASP A 76 14.37 -3.09 -12.26
CA ASP A 76 15.81 -2.80 -12.30
C ASP A 76 16.55 -3.09 -10.98
N GLY A 77 15.84 -3.62 -9.98
CA GLY A 77 16.39 -3.95 -8.67
C GLY A 77 16.25 -2.85 -7.63
N SER A 78 15.94 -1.62 -8.02
CA SER A 78 15.67 -0.52 -7.09
C SER A 78 14.32 -0.68 -6.39
N VAL A 79 14.05 0.17 -5.40
CA VAL A 79 12.77 0.20 -4.68
C VAL A 79 12.27 1.63 -4.60
N TRP A 80 11.10 1.88 -5.20
CA TRP A 80 10.42 3.16 -5.07
C TRP A 80 9.69 3.26 -3.73
N TYR A 81 9.58 4.46 -3.20
CA TYR A 81 8.72 4.75 -2.05
C TYR A 81 8.13 6.15 -2.13
N THR A 82 6.92 6.33 -1.62
CA THR A 82 6.30 7.66 -1.51
C THR A 82 6.74 8.32 -0.22
N ALA A 83 7.32 9.52 -0.33
CA ALA A 83 7.66 10.39 0.79
C ALA A 83 6.57 11.44 0.95
N GLN A 84 5.41 11.04 1.48
CA GLN A 84 4.18 11.82 1.50
C GLN A 84 4.34 13.18 2.17
N SER A 85 5.09 13.25 3.26
CA SER A 85 5.23 14.48 4.07
C SER A 85 5.99 15.60 3.35
N ILE A 86 6.85 15.23 2.39
CA ILE A 86 7.71 16.17 1.67
C ILE A 86 7.39 16.28 0.19
N GLY A 87 6.34 15.57 -0.28
CA GLY A 87 5.84 15.66 -1.65
C GLY A 87 6.80 15.10 -2.71
N GLU A 88 7.56 14.05 -2.36
CA GLU A 88 8.57 13.45 -3.22
C GLU A 88 8.34 11.96 -3.45
N LEU A 89 8.84 11.46 -4.56
CA LEU A 89 9.00 10.03 -4.82
C LEU A 89 10.47 9.69 -4.62
N GLY A 90 10.76 8.84 -3.62
CA GLY A 90 12.10 8.36 -3.35
C GLY A 90 12.39 7.05 -4.08
N ARG A 91 13.68 6.79 -4.32
CA ARG A 91 14.19 5.57 -4.92
C ARG A 91 15.42 5.10 -4.18
N LEU A 92 15.34 3.92 -3.61
CA LEU A 92 16.44 3.22 -2.94
C LEU A 92 17.12 2.27 -3.90
N ASP A 93 18.44 2.27 -3.94
CA ASP A 93 19.27 1.18 -4.46
C ASP A 93 19.64 0.23 -3.31
N PRO A 94 19.07 -0.97 -3.22
CA PRO A 94 19.35 -1.89 -2.10
C PRO A 94 20.77 -2.46 -2.09
N ALA A 95 21.48 -2.41 -3.21
CA ALA A 95 22.85 -2.92 -3.30
C ALA A 95 23.86 -1.98 -2.66
N THR A 96 23.62 -0.67 -2.75
CA THR A 96 24.52 0.37 -2.23
C THR A 96 23.98 1.12 -1.02
N GLY A 97 22.66 1.03 -0.77
CA GLY A 97 21.96 1.85 0.20
C GLY A 97 21.73 3.31 -0.25
N ALA A 98 22.09 3.65 -1.49
CA ALA A 98 21.92 5.00 -2.01
C ALA A 98 20.44 5.34 -2.22
N VAL A 99 20.06 6.56 -1.83
CA VAL A 99 18.71 7.09 -1.97
C VAL A 99 18.74 8.33 -2.86
N THR A 100 17.85 8.35 -3.85
CA THR A 100 17.58 9.53 -4.67
C THR A 100 16.10 9.89 -4.56
N SER A 101 15.72 11.12 -4.92
CA SER A 101 14.31 11.52 -4.92
C SER A 101 13.94 12.38 -6.12
N VAL A 102 12.66 12.37 -6.47
CA VAL A 102 12.07 13.17 -7.54
C VAL A 102 10.93 13.99 -6.95
N LYS A 103 11.00 15.32 -7.10
CA LYS A 103 9.89 16.22 -6.72
C LYS A 103 8.74 16.07 -7.70
N LEU A 104 7.55 15.79 -7.19
CA LEU A 104 6.37 15.58 -8.02
C LEU A 104 5.65 16.92 -8.34
N GLY A 105 5.99 17.97 -7.61
CA GLY A 105 5.51 19.33 -7.84
C GLY A 105 4.89 19.99 -6.63
N ALA A 106 4.62 21.29 -6.74
CA ALA A 106 4.04 22.08 -5.64
C ALA A 106 2.67 21.52 -5.22
N GLY A 107 2.49 21.29 -3.93
CA GLY A 107 1.28 20.73 -3.35
C GLY A 107 1.16 19.22 -3.45
N SER A 108 2.16 18.51 -3.94
CA SER A 108 2.18 17.03 -3.98
C SER A 108 2.05 16.43 -2.58
N ALA A 109 1.23 15.40 -2.47
CA ALA A 109 1.09 14.54 -1.30
C ALA A 109 0.93 13.08 -1.79
N PRO A 110 2.02 12.45 -2.25
CA PRO A 110 1.98 11.13 -2.86
C PRO A 110 1.62 10.08 -1.80
N HIS A 111 0.65 9.21 -2.12
CA HIS A 111 0.18 8.19 -1.19
C HIS A 111 0.65 6.80 -1.62
N GLY A 112 0.10 6.25 -2.70
CA GLY A 112 0.45 4.94 -3.21
C GLY A 112 1.49 5.01 -4.32
N VAL A 113 2.32 3.96 -4.46
CA VAL A 113 3.22 3.75 -5.60
C VAL A 113 3.22 2.29 -6.03
N ILE A 114 3.22 2.08 -7.35
CA ILE A 114 3.41 0.76 -7.96
C ILE A 114 4.42 0.87 -9.10
N ALA A 115 5.11 -0.22 -9.40
CA ALA A 115 5.89 -0.33 -10.64
C ALA A 115 4.93 -0.68 -11.80
N GLY A 116 4.94 0.13 -12.83
CA GLY A 116 4.13 -0.10 -14.02
C GLY A 116 4.74 -1.13 -14.97
N PRO A 117 3.95 -1.65 -15.92
CA PRO A 117 4.44 -2.59 -16.95
C PRO A 117 5.48 -1.97 -17.87
N ASP A 118 5.59 -0.66 -17.88
CA ASP A 118 6.58 0.14 -18.60
C ASP A 118 7.87 0.40 -17.80
N GLY A 119 7.98 -0.17 -16.58
CA GLY A 119 9.12 0.03 -15.67
C GLY A 119 9.13 1.38 -14.96
N ALA A 120 8.15 2.25 -15.20
CA ALA A 120 8.01 3.52 -14.51
C ALA A 120 7.35 3.36 -13.13
N ALA A 121 7.55 4.32 -12.24
CA ALA A 121 6.77 4.43 -11.03
C ALA A 121 5.43 5.14 -11.33
N TRP A 122 4.34 4.57 -10.84
CA TRP A 122 3.00 5.15 -10.94
C TRP A 122 2.47 5.45 -9.55
N VAL A 123 2.12 6.70 -9.32
CA VAL A 123 1.84 7.27 -8.00
C VAL A 123 0.42 7.80 -7.94
N THR A 124 -0.31 7.50 -6.88
CA THR A 124 -1.55 8.18 -6.54
C THR A 124 -1.21 9.40 -5.70
N ASP A 125 -1.41 10.61 -6.23
CA ASP A 125 -1.06 11.85 -5.55
C ASP A 125 -2.32 12.63 -5.14
N SER A 126 -2.65 12.57 -3.85
CA SER A 126 -3.84 13.23 -3.30
C SER A 126 -3.71 14.75 -3.29
N GLY A 127 -2.51 15.27 -3.12
CA GLY A 127 -2.28 16.71 -3.10
C GLY A 127 -2.43 17.35 -4.49
N LEU A 128 -1.95 16.67 -5.52
CA LEU A 128 -2.09 17.09 -6.91
C LEU A 128 -3.45 16.70 -7.51
N ASN A 129 -4.22 15.85 -6.84
CA ASN A 129 -5.45 15.25 -7.37
C ASN A 129 -5.21 14.63 -8.75
N ALA A 130 -4.14 13.84 -8.88
CA ALA A 130 -3.65 13.28 -10.13
C ALA A 130 -3.01 11.91 -9.92
N ILE A 131 -3.03 11.08 -10.96
CA ILE A 131 -2.07 9.98 -11.08
C ILE A 131 -0.79 10.56 -11.68
N VAL A 132 0.35 10.19 -11.13
CA VAL A 132 1.66 10.68 -11.57
C VAL A 132 2.52 9.51 -12.00
N ARG A 133 3.07 9.59 -13.21
CA ARG A 133 4.05 8.66 -13.75
C ARG A 133 5.44 9.28 -13.67
N VAL A 134 6.40 8.55 -13.14
CA VAL A 134 7.81 8.95 -13.10
C VAL A 134 8.63 7.91 -13.84
N ASP A 135 9.31 8.33 -14.89
CA ASP A 135 10.21 7.46 -15.67
C ASP A 135 11.44 7.11 -14.83
N GLY A 136 11.67 5.80 -14.64
CA GLY A 136 12.76 5.31 -13.76
C GLY A 136 14.17 5.58 -14.26
N ARG A 137 14.33 5.96 -15.53
CA ARG A 137 15.62 6.22 -16.17
C ARG A 137 15.93 7.70 -16.33
N THR A 138 14.91 8.50 -16.70
CA THR A 138 15.07 9.93 -16.99
C THR A 138 14.59 10.85 -15.87
N ASN A 139 13.82 10.31 -14.89
CA ASN A 139 13.10 11.05 -13.86
C ASN A 139 12.05 12.01 -14.44
N GLU A 140 11.64 11.83 -15.69
CA GLU A 140 10.57 12.63 -16.29
C GLU A 140 9.25 12.38 -15.55
N VAL A 141 8.57 13.47 -15.16
CA VAL A 141 7.30 13.44 -14.43
C VAL A 141 6.16 13.78 -15.39
N ARG A 142 5.26 12.82 -15.59
CA ARG A 142 4.00 13.03 -16.34
C ARG A 142 2.81 12.92 -15.39
N ARG A 143 1.87 13.86 -15.49
CA ARG A 143 0.67 13.89 -14.64
C ARG A 143 -0.58 13.57 -15.46
N PHE A 144 -1.51 12.86 -14.84
CA PHE A 144 -2.85 12.56 -15.34
C PHE A 144 -3.84 13.14 -14.31
N PRO A 145 -4.21 14.44 -14.46
CA PRO A 145 -5.11 15.08 -13.51
C PRO A 145 -6.50 14.45 -13.57
N LEU A 146 -7.16 14.36 -12.44
CA LEU A 146 -8.55 13.92 -12.40
C LEU A 146 -9.46 14.96 -13.08
N PRO A 147 -10.62 14.56 -13.64
CA PRO A 147 -11.54 15.46 -14.32
C PRO A 147 -11.92 16.66 -13.48
N ALA A 148 -12.12 17.81 -14.12
CA ALA A 148 -12.57 19.02 -13.47
C ALA A 148 -13.89 18.79 -12.71
N GLY A 149 -13.94 19.18 -11.45
CA GLY A 149 -15.09 18.92 -10.56
C GLY A 149 -14.92 17.73 -9.62
N THR A 150 -14.01 16.79 -9.89
CA THR A 150 -13.65 15.71 -8.98
C THR A 150 -12.61 16.22 -7.96
N ARG A 151 -13.09 16.80 -6.87
CA ARG A 151 -12.20 17.36 -5.83
C ARG A 151 -12.17 16.47 -4.60
N ASN A 152 -11.04 16.51 -3.87
CA ASN A 152 -10.88 15.84 -2.59
C ASN A 152 -11.17 14.31 -2.65
N VAL A 153 -10.73 13.67 -3.73
CA VAL A 153 -10.90 12.23 -3.90
C VAL A 153 -10.15 11.44 -2.82
N ASN A 154 -9.08 12.03 -2.26
CA ASN A 154 -8.22 11.38 -1.28
C ASN A 154 -7.71 10.04 -1.81
N MET A 155 -6.97 10.10 -2.92
CA MET A 155 -6.50 8.91 -3.63
C MET A 155 -5.61 8.04 -2.75
N ASN A 156 -5.73 6.71 -2.91
CA ASN A 156 -5.05 5.76 -2.06
C ASN A 156 -4.14 4.82 -2.85
N THR A 157 -4.67 3.76 -3.41
CA THR A 157 -3.90 2.68 -4.03
C THR A 157 -4.23 2.60 -5.52
N ALA A 158 -3.29 2.07 -6.30
CA ALA A 158 -3.51 1.78 -7.71
C ALA A 158 -3.06 0.36 -8.08
N VAL A 159 -3.59 -0.15 -9.20
CA VAL A 159 -3.20 -1.43 -9.80
C VAL A 159 -3.38 -1.36 -11.31
N PHE A 160 -2.55 -2.06 -12.06
CA PHE A 160 -2.78 -2.27 -13.49
C PHE A 160 -3.67 -3.48 -13.74
N GLY A 161 -4.70 -3.30 -14.55
CA GLY A 161 -5.42 -4.40 -15.18
C GLY A 161 -4.59 -5.08 -16.26
N ARG A 162 -4.99 -6.28 -16.71
CA ARG A 162 -4.31 -7.00 -17.80
C ARG A 162 -4.35 -6.28 -19.15
N ASP A 163 -5.31 -5.39 -19.34
CA ASP A 163 -5.49 -4.51 -20.51
C ASP A 163 -4.54 -3.31 -20.53
N GLY A 164 -3.75 -3.13 -19.46
CA GLY A 164 -2.84 -2.02 -19.27
C GLY A 164 -3.52 -0.74 -18.79
N ILE A 165 -4.80 -0.80 -18.41
CA ILE A 165 -5.50 0.29 -17.74
C ILE A 165 -5.09 0.33 -16.27
N LEU A 166 -4.75 1.50 -15.76
CA LEU A 166 -4.46 1.69 -14.34
C LEU A 166 -5.77 2.03 -13.62
N TRP A 167 -6.12 1.22 -12.63
CA TRP A 167 -7.24 1.47 -11.73
C TRP A 167 -6.76 2.03 -10.41
N PHE A 168 -7.53 2.93 -9.77
CA PHE A 168 -7.19 3.55 -8.49
C PHE A 168 -8.40 3.72 -7.59
N THR A 169 -8.15 3.85 -6.29
CA THR A 169 -9.16 4.13 -5.26
C THR A 169 -8.98 5.51 -4.66
N GLY A 170 -10.07 6.06 -4.12
CA GLY A 170 -10.12 7.29 -3.37
C GLY A 170 -11.06 7.21 -2.18
N GLN A 171 -10.53 7.45 -0.98
CA GLN A 171 -11.21 7.22 0.29
C GLN A 171 -12.49 8.04 0.47
N SER A 172 -12.62 9.15 -0.23
CA SER A 172 -13.80 10.03 -0.15
C SER A 172 -15.04 9.46 -0.88
N GLY A 173 -14.98 8.19 -1.32
CA GLY A 173 -16.10 7.52 -1.98
C GLY A 173 -15.99 7.43 -3.49
N PHE A 174 -14.76 7.37 -3.98
CA PHE A 174 -14.48 7.30 -5.41
C PHE A 174 -13.53 6.13 -5.73
N TYR A 175 -13.56 5.71 -6.96
CA TYR A 175 -12.53 4.94 -7.64
C TYR A 175 -12.48 5.40 -9.10
N GLY A 176 -11.47 4.99 -9.84
CA GLY A 176 -11.36 5.45 -11.21
C GLY A 176 -10.33 4.67 -12.00
N ARG A 177 -10.15 5.07 -13.25
CA ARG A 177 -9.15 4.47 -14.15
C ARG A 177 -8.45 5.53 -14.98
N VAL A 178 -7.25 5.20 -15.41
CA VAL A 178 -6.44 5.97 -16.36
C VAL A 178 -6.04 5.04 -17.51
N ASP A 179 -6.25 5.45 -18.75
CA ASP A 179 -5.58 4.83 -19.89
C ASP A 179 -4.23 5.56 -20.12
N PRO A 180 -3.09 4.90 -19.85
CA PRO A 180 -1.79 5.52 -20.02
C PRO A 180 -1.47 5.94 -21.47
N ARG A 181 -2.11 5.33 -22.45
CA ARG A 181 -1.87 5.57 -23.88
C ARG A 181 -2.57 6.84 -24.35
N SER A 182 -3.85 6.97 -24.08
CA SER A 182 -4.63 8.17 -24.45
C SER A 182 -4.46 9.31 -23.45
N GLY A 183 -4.28 8.97 -22.18
CA GLY A 183 -4.26 9.92 -21.06
C GLY A 183 -5.65 10.19 -20.49
N ASP A 184 -6.68 9.46 -20.96
CA ASP A 184 -8.04 9.61 -20.47
C ASP A 184 -8.15 9.12 -19.03
N VAL A 185 -8.93 9.85 -18.22
CA VAL A 185 -9.19 9.55 -16.82
C VAL A 185 -10.68 9.53 -16.55
N ASP A 186 -11.18 8.39 -16.09
CA ASP A 186 -12.56 8.24 -15.63
C ASP A 186 -12.60 8.12 -14.10
N VAL A 187 -13.59 8.76 -13.47
CA VAL A 187 -13.84 8.67 -12.03
C VAL A 187 -15.29 8.27 -11.76
N PHE A 188 -15.48 7.27 -10.92
CA PHE A 188 -16.77 6.68 -10.57
C PHE A 188 -17.06 6.90 -9.09
N GLY A 189 -18.33 7.09 -8.75
CA GLY A 189 -18.79 7.08 -7.37
C GLY A 189 -18.88 5.65 -6.83
N ALA A 190 -18.32 5.41 -5.65
CA ALA A 190 -18.45 4.10 -5.01
C ALA A 190 -19.89 3.84 -4.55
N PRO A 191 -20.45 2.63 -4.78
CA PRO A 191 -21.86 2.32 -4.52
C PRO A 191 -22.31 2.55 -3.07
N ARG A 192 -21.38 2.43 -2.11
CA ARG A 192 -21.65 2.64 -0.67
C ARG A 192 -20.92 3.86 -0.10
N GLY A 193 -20.50 4.79 -0.95
CA GLY A 193 -19.87 6.05 -0.54
C GLY A 193 -18.44 5.90 -0.04
N ALA A 194 -18.07 6.67 0.98
CA ALA A 194 -16.69 6.76 1.49
C ALA A 194 -16.13 5.41 1.94
N GLY A 195 -14.83 5.21 1.65
CA GLY A 195 -14.10 4.05 2.15
C GLY A 195 -13.22 3.29 1.17
N PRO A 196 -13.34 3.41 -0.20
CA PRO A 196 -12.43 2.68 -1.09
C PRO A 196 -10.97 2.95 -0.72
N TYR A 197 -10.19 1.86 -0.53
CA TYR A 197 -8.85 1.94 0.03
C TYR A 197 -7.85 1.12 -0.81
N GLY A 198 -7.65 -0.18 -0.50
CA GLY A 198 -6.82 -1.08 -1.28
C GLY A 198 -7.50 -1.52 -2.57
N ILE A 199 -6.72 -1.82 -3.61
CA ILE A 199 -7.21 -2.32 -4.89
C ILE A 199 -6.23 -3.37 -5.42
N THR A 200 -6.74 -4.39 -6.10
CA THR A 200 -5.95 -5.46 -6.72
C THR A 200 -6.56 -5.92 -8.02
N ALA A 201 -5.74 -6.54 -8.87
CA ALA A 201 -6.19 -7.27 -10.05
C ALA A 201 -5.83 -8.75 -9.91
N THR A 202 -6.75 -9.64 -10.28
CA THR A 202 -6.48 -11.08 -10.31
C THR A 202 -5.65 -11.48 -11.54
N PRO A 203 -5.03 -12.66 -11.55
CA PRO A 203 -4.38 -13.19 -12.75
C PRO A 203 -5.32 -13.32 -13.96
N ALA A 204 -6.64 -13.44 -13.74
CA ALA A 204 -7.64 -13.42 -14.81
C ALA A 204 -7.96 -12.01 -15.33
N GLY A 205 -7.55 -10.95 -14.61
CA GLY A 205 -7.77 -9.55 -14.97
C GLY A 205 -9.00 -8.93 -14.32
N GLU A 206 -9.64 -9.62 -13.37
CA GLU A 206 -10.72 -9.04 -12.58
C GLU A 206 -10.15 -8.05 -11.57
N VAL A 207 -10.83 -6.93 -11.34
CA VAL A 207 -10.38 -5.88 -10.42
C VAL A 207 -11.28 -5.82 -9.21
N TYR A 208 -10.66 -5.82 -8.02
CA TYR A 208 -11.36 -5.72 -6.73
C TYR A 208 -10.77 -4.62 -5.87
N TYR A 209 -11.62 -3.91 -5.13
CA TYR A 209 -11.15 -2.99 -4.10
C TYR A 209 -11.74 -3.32 -2.72
N ALA A 210 -11.02 -2.94 -1.66
CA ALA A 210 -11.52 -2.95 -0.29
C ALA A 210 -12.08 -1.58 0.10
N SER A 211 -13.14 -1.55 0.87
CA SER A 211 -13.73 -0.34 1.44
C SER A 211 -13.59 -0.35 2.95
N LEU A 212 -12.67 0.46 3.48
CA LEU A 212 -12.37 0.52 4.91
C LEU A 212 -13.58 1.01 5.73
N ALA A 213 -14.16 2.14 5.35
CA ALA A 213 -15.33 2.68 6.06
C ALA A 213 -16.61 1.88 5.76
N GLY A 214 -16.72 1.31 4.54
CA GLY A 214 -17.87 0.50 4.14
C GLY A 214 -17.80 -0.94 4.62
N SER A 215 -16.64 -1.42 5.08
CA SER A 215 -16.42 -2.79 5.57
C SER A 215 -16.91 -3.87 4.60
N HIS A 216 -16.49 -3.77 3.33
CA HIS A 216 -16.78 -4.73 2.26
C HIS A 216 -15.65 -4.72 1.24
N ILE A 217 -15.63 -5.70 0.35
CA ILE A 217 -14.89 -5.59 -0.91
C ILE A 217 -15.87 -5.32 -2.04
N ALA A 218 -15.38 -4.89 -3.20
CA ALA A 218 -16.21 -4.74 -4.38
C ALA A 218 -15.46 -5.19 -5.62
N ARG A 219 -16.17 -5.87 -6.53
CA ARG A 219 -15.68 -6.22 -7.86
C ARG A 219 -16.05 -5.12 -8.84
N ILE A 220 -15.09 -4.68 -9.65
CA ILE A 220 -15.31 -3.71 -10.72
C ILE A 220 -15.51 -4.47 -12.03
N ASP A 221 -16.59 -4.18 -12.74
CA ASP A 221 -16.71 -4.52 -14.16
C ASP A 221 -15.80 -3.56 -14.95
N THR A 222 -14.72 -4.08 -15.50
CA THR A 222 -13.70 -3.25 -16.16
C THR A 222 -14.16 -2.63 -17.46
N ALA A 223 -15.23 -3.14 -18.09
CA ALA A 223 -15.80 -2.59 -19.31
C ALA A 223 -16.70 -1.37 -18.99
N SER A 224 -17.66 -1.54 -18.10
CA SER A 224 -18.61 -0.47 -17.74
C SER A 224 -18.04 0.50 -16.67
N GLY A 225 -17.15 0.02 -15.84
CA GLY A 225 -16.68 0.74 -14.64
C GLY A 225 -17.58 0.57 -13.42
N GLU A 226 -18.66 -0.18 -13.51
CA GLU A 226 -19.58 -0.41 -12.37
C GLU A 226 -18.96 -1.32 -11.33
N ALA A 227 -19.17 -0.98 -10.03
CA ALA A 227 -18.69 -1.80 -8.93
C ALA A 227 -19.83 -2.49 -8.19
N THR A 228 -19.67 -3.79 -7.93
CA THR A 228 -20.62 -4.61 -7.17
C THR A 228 -20.02 -4.92 -5.80
N PRO A 229 -20.62 -4.43 -4.68
CA PRO A 229 -20.19 -4.75 -3.34
C PRO A 229 -20.42 -6.21 -2.98
N ILE A 230 -19.48 -6.78 -2.20
CA ILE A 230 -19.50 -8.16 -1.69
C ILE A 230 -19.26 -8.07 -0.18
N ASP A 231 -20.22 -8.52 0.61
CA ASP A 231 -20.16 -8.45 2.04
C ASP A 231 -19.38 -9.65 2.62
N PRO A 232 -18.46 -9.41 3.57
CA PRO A 232 -17.81 -10.47 4.33
C PRO A 232 -18.73 -10.99 5.45
N PRO A 233 -18.43 -12.19 6.02
CA PRO A 233 -19.20 -12.74 7.14
C PRO A 233 -19.08 -11.91 8.41
N THR A 234 -17.89 -11.35 8.69
CA THR A 234 -17.69 -10.48 9.87
C THR A 234 -18.13 -9.05 9.57
N ALA A 235 -19.19 -8.60 10.23
CA ALA A 235 -19.69 -7.24 10.09
C ALA A 235 -18.69 -6.20 10.64
N ARG A 236 -18.57 -5.05 9.97
CA ARG A 236 -17.72 -3.91 10.38
C ARG A 236 -16.25 -4.29 10.59
N GLN A 237 -15.76 -5.28 9.88
CA GLN A 237 -14.39 -5.78 10.00
C GLN A 237 -13.32 -4.78 9.56
N GLY A 238 -13.68 -3.75 8.78
CA GLY A 238 -12.76 -2.70 8.31
C GLY A 238 -11.82 -3.23 7.22
N ALA A 239 -12.38 -3.71 6.09
CA ALA A 239 -11.62 -4.15 4.92
C ALA A 239 -10.71 -3.02 4.43
N ARG A 240 -9.38 -3.18 4.60
CA ARG A 240 -8.45 -2.10 4.35
C ARG A 240 -7.68 -2.26 3.06
N ARG A 241 -6.93 -3.33 2.91
CA ARG A 241 -6.19 -3.65 1.70
C ARG A 241 -6.62 -5.00 1.15
N VAL A 242 -6.44 -5.19 -0.15
CA VAL A 242 -6.72 -6.44 -0.85
C VAL A 242 -5.55 -6.84 -1.72
N TRP A 243 -5.36 -8.15 -1.88
CA TRP A 243 -4.41 -8.73 -2.82
C TRP A 243 -4.96 -10.03 -3.39
N SER A 244 -4.61 -10.36 -4.64
CA SER A 244 -4.98 -11.63 -5.25
C SER A 244 -3.85 -12.65 -5.13
N ASP A 245 -4.17 -13.91 -4.82
CA ASP A 245 -3.22 -15.01 -4.98
C ASP A 245 -3.15 -15.54 -6.42
N SER A 246 -2.28 -16.52 -6.66
CA SER A 246 -2.07 -17.13 -7.99
C SER A 246 -3.32 -17.82 -8.55
N THR A 247 -4.27 -18.19 -7.70
CA THR A 247 -5.53 -18.84 -8.07
C THR A 247 -6.69 -17.86 -8.31
N GLY A 248 -6.47 -16.57 -8.03
CA GLY A 248 -7.48 -15.52 -8.20
C GLY A 248 -8.36 -15.29 -6.98
N LYS A 249 -8.06 -15.90 -5.83
CA LYS A 249 -8.74 -15.59 -4.58
C LYS A 249 -8.28 -14.23 -4.06
N ILE A 250 -9.17 -13.54 -3.34
CA ILE A 250 -8.95 -12.19 -2.85
C ILE A 250 -8.69 -12.21 -1.34
N TRP A 251 -7.45 -11.93 -0.96
CA TRP A 251 -7.03 -11.77 0.41
C TRP A 251 -7.26 -10.35 0.90
N VAL A 252 -7.78 -10.20 2.11
CA VAL A 252 -8.22 -8.93 2.69
C VAL A 252 -7.61 -8.74 4.07
N SER A 253 -6.94 -7.61 4.31
CA SER A 253 -6.58 -7.21 5.66
C SER A 253 -7.76 -6.48 6.31
N GLU A 254 -8.10 -6.88 7.52
CA GLU A 254 -9.29 -6.38 8.22
C GLU A 254 -8.90 -5.66 9.51
N TRP A 255 -8.80 -4.35 9.41
CA TRP A 255 -8.25 -3.47 10.43
C TRP A 255 -9.00 -3.52 11.77
N ASN A 256 -10.33 -3.39 11.73
CA ASN A 256 -11.12 -3.34 12.96
C ASN A 256 -11.24 -4.71 13.63
N ALA A 257 -11.28 -5.76 12.81
CA ALA A 257 -11.40 -7.12 13.31
C ALA A 257 -10.03 -7.71 13.72
N GLY A 258 -8.90 -7.12 13.26
CA GLY A 258 -7.57 -7.65 13.52
C GLY A 258 -7.39 -9.06 12.96
N GLN A 259 -7.81 -9.25 11.70
CA GLN A 259 -7.79 -10.56 11.04
C GLN A 259 -7.43 -10.42 9.57
N VAL A 260 -7.13 -11.54 8.94
CA VAL A 260 -7.04 -11.69 7.50
C VAL A 260 -8.18 -12.59 7.04
N SER A 261 -8.77 -12.26 5.91
CA SER A 261 -9.78 -13.12 5.26
C SER A 261 -9.43 -13.37 3.81
N VAL A 262 -10.04 -14.43 3.25
CA VAL A 262 -9.97 -14.74 1.82
C VAL A 262 -11.37 -14.94 1.27
N PHE A 263 -11.64 -14.29 0.15
CA PHE A 263 -12.83 -14.50 -0.66
C PHE A 263 -12.48 -15.33 -1.89
N ASP A 264 -13.25 -16.36 -2.15
CA ASP A 264 -13.14 -17.18 -3.37
C ASP A 264 -14.22 -16.76 -4.36
N PRO A 265 -13.88 -16.05 -5.46
CA PRO A 265 -14.86 -15.59 -6.43
C PRO A 265 -15.60 -16.72 -7.17
N ALA A 266 -14.99 -17.90 -7.29
CA ALA A 266 -15.59 -19.03 -7.99
C ALA A 266 -16.73 -19.68 -7.21
N THR A 267 -16.66 -19.64 -5.87
CA THR A 267 -17.65 -20.28 -4.99
C THR A 267 -18.49 -19.29 -4.20
N GLY A 268 -18.03 -18.03 -4.08
CA GLY A 268 -18.61 -17.03 -3.21
C GLY A 268 -18.31 -17.22 -1.71
N ASN A 269 -17.43 -18.16 -1.37
CA ASN A 269 -17.13 -18.51 0.01
C ASN A 269 -16.05 -17.61 0.61
N TRP A 270 -16.15 -17.42 1.93
CA TRP A 270 -15.17 -16.73 2.74
C TRP A 270 -14.54 -17.66 3.79
N ARG A 271 -13.27 -17.35 4.14
CA ARG A 271 -12.58 -17.88 5.31
C ARG A 271 -11.84 -16.76 6.01
N GLU A 272 -11.72 -16.84 7.34
CA GLU A 272 -11.16 -15.78 8.19
C GLU A 272 -10.23 -16.36 9.25
N TRP A 273 -9.11 -15.65 9.54
CA TRP A 273 -8.15 -16.02 10.59
C TRP A 273 -7.75 -14.78 11.38
N LYS A 274 -7.85 -14.85 12.70
CA LYS A 274 -7.35 -13.80 13.61
C LYS A 274 -5.83 -13.76 13.56
N LEU A 275 -5.26 -12.55 13.48
CA LEU A 275 -3.82 -12.38 13.68
C LEU A 275 -3.44 -12.70 15.12
N PRO A 276 -2.20 -13.17 15.38
CA PRO A 276 -1.68 -13.39 16.73
C PRO A 276 -1.67 -12.11 17.57
N GLY A 277 -1.77 -12.27 18.88
CA GLY A 277 -1.68 -11.15 19.82
C GLY A 277 -3.01 -10.71 20.41
N SER A 278 -2.95 -9.75 21.35
CA SER A 278 -4.13 -9.32 22.13
C SER A 278 -4.94 -8.22 21.45
N ARG A 279 -4.33 -7.43 20.58
CA ARG A 279 -4.98 -6.30 19.88
C ARG A 279 -4.42 -6.12 18.48
N PRO A 280 -4.53 -7.14 17.62
CA PRO A 280 -4.01 -7.04 16.27
C PRO A 280 -4.77 -5.99 15.45
N GLN A 281 -4.03 -5.32 14.55
CA GLN A 281 -4.55 -4.30 13.64
C GLN A 281 -3.94 -4.52 12.26
N ALA A 282 -4.58 -5.39 11.45
CA ALA A 282 -4.12 -5.74 10.11
C ALA A 282 -4.26 -4.55 9.15
N TYR A 283 -3.11 -3.97 8.74
CA TYR A 283 -3.11 -2.80 7.86
C TYR A 283 -2.93 -3.19 6.39
N ALA A 284 -1.76 -3.70 6.02
CA ALA A 284 -1.45 -4.13 4.67
C ALA A 284 -1.71 -5.62 4.46
N VAL A 285 -1.88 -6.01 3.21
CA VAL A 285 -1.83 -7.41 2.75
C VAL A 285 -1.14 -7.46 1.40
N TYR A 286 -0.29 -8.46 1.22
CA TYR A 286 0.42 -8.82 -0.01
C TYR A 286 0.53 -10.34 -0.07
N VAL A 287 0.42 -10.93 -1.25
CA VAL A 287 0.64 -12.36 -1.47
C VAL A 287 1.88 -12.53 -2.35
N ASP A 288 2.84 -13.31 -1.89
CA ASP A 288 4.09 -13.53 -2.60
C ASP A 288 4.00 -14.60 -3.69
N ASP A 289 5.11 -14.87 -4.37
CA ASP A 289 5.21 -15.86 -5.45
C ASP A 289 5.09 -17.33 -5.00
N LYS A 290 5.00 -17.57 -3.69
CA LYS A 290 4.73 -18.88 -3.07
C LYS A 290 3.30 -19.01 -2.52
N ASP A 291 2.45 -18.03 -2.80
CA ASP A 291 1.11 -17.86 -2.22
C ASP A 291 1.12 -17.75 -0.68
N GLN A 292 2.22 -17.26 -0.09
CA GLN A 292 2.25 -16.88 1.32
C GLN A 292 1.66 -15.47 1.47
N VAL A 293 0.84 -15.28 2.50
CA VAL A 293 0.14 -14.02 2.74
C VAL A 293 0.91 -13.20 3.76
N TRP A 294 1.33 -12.02 3.35
CA TRP A 294 2.05 -11.08 4.19
C TRP A 294 1.15 -9.94 4.63
N LEU A 295 1.25 -9.61 5.91
CA LEU A 295 0.47 -8.53 6.53
C LEU A 295 1.40 -7.61 7.31
N SER A 296 0.97 -6.37 7.50
CA SER A 296 1.52 -5.54 8.58
C SER A 296 0.52 -5.47 9.72
N ASP A 297 0.99 -5.71 10.93
CA ASP A 297 0.20 -5.60 12.15
C ASP A 297 0.68 -4.41 12.98
N PHE A 298 -0.13 -3.36 13.03
CA PHE A 298 0.19 -2.16 13.83
C PHE A 298 0.11 -2.45 15.33
N GLY A 299 -0.78 -3.36 15.74
CA GLY A 299 -0.93 -3.75 17.14
C GLY A 299 0.28 -4.49 17.69
N ALA A 300 0.89 -5.34 16.88
CA ALA A 300 2.12 -6.06 17.20
C ALA A 300 3.40 -5.32 16.78
N ASN A 301 3.30 -4.22 16.03
CA ASN A 301 4.42 -3.51 15.43
C ASN A 301 5.34 -4.45 14.62
N ALA A 302 4.74 -5.24 13.71
CA ALA A 302 5.42 -6.34 13.04
C ALA A 302 4.95 -6.50 11.58
N LEU A 303 5.79 -7.11 10.75
CA LEU A 303 5.35 -7.86 9.59
C LEU A 303 4.91 -9.25 10.04
N VAL A 304 3.86 -9.79 9.43
CA VAL A 304 3.31 -11.11 9.76
C VAL A 304 3.11 -11.88 8.48
N MET A 305 3.67 -13.08 8.40
CA MET A 305 3.44 -14.04 7.33
C MET A 305 2.39 -15.06 7.78
N PHE A 306 1.47 -15.39 6.91
CA PHE A 306 0.49 -16.47 7.07
C PHE A 306 0.68 -17.47 5.92
N ASP A 307 0.87 -18.75 6.24
CA ASP A 307 0.88 -19.84 5.25
C ASP A 307 -0.52 -20.45 5.15
N PRO A 308 -1.26 -20.25 4.04
CA PRO A 308 -2.62 -20.77 3.90
C PRO A 308 -2.73 -22.31 3.87
N ARG A 309 -1.62 -23.01 3.61
CA ARG A 309 -1.61 -24.48 3.56
C ARG A 309 -1.56 -25.10 4.95
N THR A 310 -0.83 -24.45 5.87
CA THR A 310 -0.65 -24.93 7.24
C THR A 310 -1.49 -24.15 8.25
N GLU A 311 -2.03 -23.00 7.83
CA GLU A 311 -2.75 -22.02 8.66
C GLU A 311 -1.91 -21.48 9.83
N GLN A 312 -0.59 -21.41 9.64
CA GLN A 312 0.33 -20.93 10.66
C GLN A 312 0.78 -19.49 10.38
N PHE A 313 0.91 -18.73 11.45
CA PHE A 313 1.46 -17.38 11.42
C PHE A 313 2.92 -17.37 11.87
N ARG A 314 3.71 -16.54 11.21
CA ARG A 314 5.08 -16.19 11.62
C ARG A 314 5.20 -14.67 11.71
N SER A 315 5.72 -14.17 12.83
CA SER A 315 5.87 -12.74 13.08
C SER A 315 7.32 -12.28 12.95
N PHE A 316 7.52 -11.08 12.40
CA PHE A 316 8.79 -10.39 12.24
C PHE A 316 8.65 -9.00 12.88
N PRO A 317 8.86 -8.86 14.21
CA PRO A 317 8.74 -7.59 14.90
C PRO A 317 9.76 -6.58 14.39
N SER A 318 9.33 -5.31 14.28
CA SER A 318 10.26 -4.21 14.01
C SER A 318 11.13 -3.95 15.26
N ASP A 319 12.40 -3.62 15.06
CA ASP A 319 13.31 -3.20 16.12
C ASP A 319 13.11 -1.73 16.53
N ALA A 320 12.38 -0.94 15.72
CA ALA A 320 11.99 0.43 16.05
C ALA A 320 10.59 0.47 16.68
N PRO A 321 10.37 1.26 17.73
CA PRO A 321 9.04 1.43 18.29
C PRO A 321 8.13 2.17 17.32
N SER A 322 6.87 1.76 17.24
CA SER A 322 5.84 2.42 16.41
C SER A 322 6.25 2.60 14.94
N ALA A 323 6.90 1.60 14.36
CA ALA A 323 7.41 1.62 13.00
C ALA A 323 6.31 1.88 11.96
N SER A 324 5.10 1.38 12.21
CA SER A 324 3.90 1.68 11.41
C SER A 324 4.07 1.36 9.93
N VAL A 325 4.28 0.09 9.59
CA VAL A 325 4.39 -0.36 8.19
C VAL A 325 3.04 -0.21 7.50
N ARG A 326 2.92 0.77 6.58
CA ARG A 326 1.64 1.15 5.96
C ARG A 326 1.30 0.34 4.72
N GLN A 327 2.30 -0.12 3.98
CA GLN A 327 2.06 -0.92 2.77
C GLN A 327 3.23 -1.88 2.56
N ILE A 328 2.90 -3.01 1.96
CA ILE A 328 3.84 -4.08 1.63
C ILE A 328 3.71 -4.38 0.15
N LEU A 329 4.83 -4.48 -0.55
CA LEU A 329 4.94 -5.10 -1.86
C LEU A 329 6.23 -5.92 -1.93
N GLY A 330 6.26 -6.91 -2.81
CA GLY A 330 7.41 -7.78 -2.94
C GLY A 330 7.81 -8.05 -4.39
N ARG A 331 8.89 -8.81 -4.50
CA ARG A 331 9.35 -9.51 -5.70
C ARG A 331 9.87 -10.88 -5.26
N PRO A 332 10.14 -11.83 -6.17
CA PRO A 332 10.55 -13.18 -5.77
C PRO A 332 11.68 -13.17 -4.74
N GLY A 333 11.41 -13.79 -3.58
CA GLY A 333 12.34 -13.89 -2.44
C GLY A 333 12.49 -12.64 -1.58
N GLU A 334 11.75 -11.56 -1.84
CA GLU A 334 11.80 -10.32 -1.05
C GLU A 334 10.40 -9.74 -0.77
N VAL A 335 10.16 -9.36 0.46
CA VAL A 335 8.95 -8.63 0.87
C VAL A 335 9.38 -7.32 1.53
N TRP A 336 8.97 -6.22 0.92
CA TRP A 336 9.33 -4.86 1.32
C TRP A 336 8.18 -4.16 2.02
N GLY A 337 8.51 -3.33 3.02
CA GLY A 337 7.54 -2.49 3.75
C GLY A 337 8.07 -1.09 4.00
N ALA A 338 7.15 -0.12 4.08
CA ALA A 338 7.45 1.28 4.41
C ALA A 338 7.19 1.54 5.89
N GLU A 339 8.24 1.68 6.69
CA GLU A 339 8.15 2.03 8.12
C GLU A 339 8.03 3.55 8.28
N SER A 340 6.79 4.07 8.20
CA SER A 340 6.54 5.52 8.22
C SER A 340 6.85 6.19 9.56
N GLY A 341 6.86 5.45 10.65
CA GLY A 341 7.22 5.95 11.98
C GLY A 341 8.71 6.00 12.25
N ALA A 342 9.54 5.37 11.39
CA ALA A 342 10.97 5.22 11.59
C ALA A 342 11.82 5.80 10.44
N ASP A 343 11.21 6.44 9.44
CA ASP A 343 11.88 6.97 8.25
C ASP A 343 12.83 5.96 7.60
N ARG A 344 12.32 4.72 7.31
CA ARG A 344 13.12 3.67 6.69
C ARG A 344 12.26 2.68 5.92
N LEU A 345 12.87 1.90 5.05
CA LEU A 345 12.27 0.70 4.49
C LEU A 345 12.75 -0.54 5.23
N VAL A 346 11.86 -1.52 5.36
CA VAL A 346 12.16 -2.86 5.85
C VAL A 346 12.05 -3.86 4.73
N VAL A 347 12.91 -4.88 4.71
CA VAL A 347 12.79 -6.03 3.81
C VAL A 347 12.98 -7.33 4.57
N VAL A 348 12.12 -8.32 4.26
CA VAL A 348 12.32 -9.72 4.64
C VAL A 348 12.80 -10.48 3.41
N ARG A 349 13.95 -11.16 3.49
CA ARG A 349 14.56 -11.93 2.42
C ARG A 349 14.59 -13.42 2.74
N GLY A 350 14.43 -14.26 1.72
CA GLY A 350 14.40 -15.71 1.86
C GLY A 350 13.08 -16.25 2.40
N ALA A 351 12.04 -15.43 2.26
CA ALA A 351 10.67 -15.80 2.58
C ALA A 351 10.12 -16.82 1.57
#